data_04c11d9c866abd060614783035d89764
#
_entry.id   04c11d9c866abd060614783035d89764
#
_cell.length_a   1.000
_cell.length_b   1.000
_cell.length_c   1.000
_cell.angle_alpha   90.00
_cell.angle_beta   90.00
_cell.angle_gamma   90.00
#
_symmetry.space_group_name_H-M   'P 1'
#
loop_
_entity.id
_entity.type
_entity.pdbx_description
1 polymer ?
#
loop_
_entity_poly.entity_id
_entity_poly.type
_entity_poly.pdbx_seq_one_letter_code
_entity_poly.pdbx_strand_id
1 'polypeptide(L)'
;MARTSGMTCVIRSIAGIVVFAAIAAAPAAAQSPAPLAADSVRRALTDYADRAEALGVSGVLLIAAGDDVLLHRALGWRDPARRVPNDTTTLFYIASMEKQFIATAILALEDEGRLRTTDSLPSFFENVPSDKRAITLDQLLSHTSGLGLYGWDPVRRDWLVEDRDQVVHGILQSRPAHPPGSQFDYQNVNYLLLAAVVERVSGLTWGAFVQQRFLQPCAMRDTHVGWDPRVVRERMAWSTGDESEVFTMADRPASWLRLGRGVVMTASDLYRWIRAIDKGVVLSAGSRRKLFTIHASLGTGYGYALGWFVRADSTGAPRVAFHGGDYGAYHSEMRLYPPSGRVMIALTNVGYRGRSITETLLNGAVMVSRGSPSPLPLLLSRDAVAEDSLAGEYESAAGGTMLVSTLGSSLVVTPVTQRAVDWLTHGDTAGWSARDIAGRNALRLVDGLKAGRVDLGLGGPLRADLRRELDAEWSGLTRVGGRLKSVQLLGTAPGTDPGEQLSLLRLKFERDSLLYGVGWKDGRLAYTRPGVRNVIGTTVFAAAKRGDWVTYDWTADTLASVTLSRGHAVAKAPSLVVHSTDGDVLFTRRP
;
A
#
# COMPACT_ATOMS: atom_id res chain seq x y z
N MET A 1 -35.17 -34.57 14.01
CA MET A 1 -35.16 -33.50 13.01
C MET A 1 -34.80 -32.20 13.72
N ALA A 2 -33.53 -31.83 13.72
CA ALA A 2 -33.05 -30.56 14.23
C ALA A 2 -32.02 -30.07 13.25
N ARG A 3 -32.31 -28.95 12.56
CA ARG A 3 -31.40 -28.29 11.62
C ARG A 3 -30.43 -27.46 12.44
N THR A 4 -29.18 -27.84 12.43
CA THR A 4 -28.05 -27.00 12.87
C THR A 4 -27.63 -26.12 11.70
N SER A 5 -27.98 -24.84 11.73
CA SER A 5 -27.42 -23.81 10.86
C SER A 5 -26.07 -23.39 11.42
N GLY A 6 -25.00 -23.93 10.87
CA GLY A 6 -23.66 -23.46 11.10
C GLY A 6 -23.43 -22.11 10.37
N MET A 7 -23.34 -21.04 11.14
CA MET A 7 -23.01 -19.72 10.64
C MET A 7 -21.47 -19.65 10.55
N THR A 8 -20.95 -19.91 9.36
CA THR A 8 -19.53 -19.78 9.03
C THR A 8 -19.19 -18.30 8.98
N CYS A 9 -18.49 -17.81 9.98
CA CYS A 9 -17.91 -16.47 9.98
C CYS A 9 -16.80 -16.42 8.93
N VAL A 10 -17.12 -15.92 7.73
CA VAL A 10 -16.14 -15.69 6.67
C VAL A 10 -15.37 -14.43 7.03
N ILE A 11 -14.20 -14.60 7.62
CA ILE A 11 -13.20 -13.54 7.72
C ILE A 11 -12.72 -13.29 6.29
N ARG A 12 -13.33 -12.30 5.63
CA ARG A 12 -12.82 -11.81 4.36
C ARG A 12 -11.53 -11.02 4.63
N SER A 13 -10.41 -11.65 4.36
CA SER A 13 -9.15 -10.94 4.18
C SER A 13 -9.36 -9.87 3.13
N ILE A 14 -9.26 -8.61 3.52
CA ILE A 14 -9.20 -7.50 2.58
C ILE A 14 -7.79 -7.52 1.96
N ALA A 15 -7.55 -8.47 1.04
CA ALA A 15 -6.73 -8.14 -0.11
C ALA A 15 -7.60 -7.13 -0.86
N GLY A 16 -7.16 -5.88 -0.95
CA GLY A 16 -7.85 -4.89 -1.76
C GLY A 16 -7.98 -5.48 -3.17
N ILE A 17 -9.13 -6.08 -3.45
CA ILE A 17 -9.51 -6.45 -4.81
C ILE A 17 -9.76 -5.11 -5.47
N VAL A 18 -8.78 -4.66 -6.22
CA VAL A 18 -8.90 -3.54 -7.13
C VAL A 18 -9.98 -3.92 -8.12
N VAL A 19 -11.20 -3.44 -7.90
CA VAL A 19 -12.28 -3.51 -8.87
C VAL A 19 -11.94 -2.51 -9.96
N PHE A 20 -11.30 -2.97 -11.03
CA PHE A 20 -11.24 -2.20 -12.26
C PHE A 20 -12.67 -2.03 -12.79
N ALA A 21 -13.20 -0.81 -12.69
CA ALA A 21 -14.43 -0.47 -13.38
C ALA A 21 -14.28 -0.85 -14.86
N ALA A 22 -15.22 -1.64 -15.36
CA ALA A 22 -15.26 -2.04 -16.75
C ALA A 22 -15.45 -0.78 -17.59
N ILE A 23 -14.42 -0.35 -18.32
CA ILE A 23 -14.59 0.60 -19.41
C ILE A 23 -15.33 -0.15 -20.50
N ALA A 24 -16.62 0.13 -20.63
CA ALA A 24 -17.46 -0.38 -21.69
C ALA A 24 -16.84 -0.01 -23.04
N ALA A 25 -16.51 -1.02 -23.86
CA ALA A 25 -16.02 -0.80 -25.21
C ALA A 25 -17.15 -0.23 -26.06
N ALA A 26 -17.06 1.02 -26.44
CA ALA A 26 -17.82 1.57 -27.53
C ALA A 26 -17.22 1.08 -28.87
N PRO A 27 -18.01 0.58 -29.82
CA PRO A 27 -17.51 0.21 -31.12
C PRO A 27 -17.38 1.48 -31.98
N ALA A 28 -16.19 2.00 -32.09
CA ALA A 28 -15.87 2.93 -33.16
C ALA A 28 -14.49 2.53 -33.69
N ALA A 29 -14.43 2.17 -34.96
CA ALA A 29 -13.21 2.19 -35.75
C ALA A 29 -12.75 3.67 -35.88
N ALA A 30 -12.33 4.26 -34.77
CA ALA A 30 -11.57 5.49 -34.76
C ALA A 30 -10.15 5.09 -35.19
N GLN A 31 -9.69 5.59 -36.31
CA GLN A 31 -8.29 5.53 -36.71
C GLN A 31 -7.45 5.91 -35.48
N SER A 32 -6.60 4.99 -35.00
CA SER A 32 -5.68 5.30 -33.92
C SER A 32 -4.92 6.57 -34.31
N PRO A 33 -4.92 7.62 -33.48
CA PRO A 33 -4.15 8.84 -33.79
C PRO A 33 -2.71 8.45 -34.07
N ALA A 34 -2.09 9.11 -35.05
CA ALA A 34 -0.67 8.88 -35.36
C ALA A 34 0.16 8.96 -34.07
N PRO A 35 1.18 8.10 -33.90
CA PRO A 35 2.01 8.11 -32.70
C PRO A 35 2.55 9.54 -32.48
N LEU A 36 2.36 10.08 -31.29
CA LEU A 36 2.93 11.37 -30.92
C LEU A 36 4.46 11.29 -31.04
N ALA A 37 5.08 12.38 -31.50
CA ALA A 37 6.53 12.48 -31.47
C ALA A 37 7.04 12.26 -30.03
N ALA A 38 8.11 11.51 -29.86
CA ALA A 38 8.66 11.14 -28.55
C ALA A 38 8.86 12.35 -27.62
N ASP A 39 9.30 13.48 -28.17
CA ASP A 39 9.49 14.72 -27.39
C ASP A 39 8.17 15.31 -26.89
N SER A 40 7.08 15.17 -27.62
CA SER A 40 5.77 15.61 -27.17
C SER A 40 5.28 14.74 -26.01
N VAL A 41 5.49 13.42 -26.09
CA VAL A 41 5.19 12.50 -24.99
C VAL A 41 6.03 12.82 -23.75
N ARG A 42 7.32 13.07 -23.91
CA ARG A 42 8.23 13.45 -22.79
C ARG A 42 7.76 14.72 -22.09
N ARG A 43 7.41 15.78 -22.85
CA ARG A 43 6.89 17.03 -22.29
C ARG A 43 5.57 16.81 -21.55
N ALA A 44 4.65 16.07 -22.13
CA ALA A 44 3.35 15.79 -21.51
C ALA A 44 3.48 14.97 -20.23
N LEU A 45 4.37 13.97 -20.21
CA LEU A 45 4.67 13.19 -19.00
C LEU A 45 5.37 14.03 -17.92
N THR A 46 6.24 14.97 -18.32
CA THR A 46 6.89 15.88 -17.37
C THR A 46 5.86 16.81 -16.70
N ASP A 47 4.97 17.44 -17.49
CA ASP A 47 3.88 18.28 -16.98
C ASP A 47 2.95 17.48 -16.05
N TYR A 48 2.61 16.25 -16.44
CA TYR A 48 1.83 15.34 -15.60
C TYR A 48 2.50 15.08 -14.24
N ALA A 49 3.79 14.75 -14.25
CA ALA A 49 4.58 14.48 -13.04
C ALA A 49 4.70 15.72 -12.14
N ASP A 50 4.89 16.91 -12.72
CA ASP A 50 4.96 18.17 -11.98
C ASP A 50 3.63 18.50 -11.28
N ARG A 51 2.49 18.26 -11.94
CA ARG A 51 1.16 18.40 -11.31
C ARG A 51 0.93 17.36 -10.21
N ALA A 52 1.35 16.11 -10.44
CA ALA A 52 1.24 15.07 -9.43
C ALA A 52 2.03 15.42 -8.16
N GLU A 53 3.25 15.94 -8.32
CA GLU A 53 4.07 16.40 -7.21
C GLU A 53 3.40 17.55 -6.43
N ALA A 54 2.87 18.54 -7.13
CA ALA A 54 2.15 19.66 -6.51
C ALA A 54 0.90 19.20 -5.73
N LEU A 55 0.26 18.10 -6.16
CA LEU A 55 -0.86 17.44 -5.48
C LEU A 55 -0.42 16.45 -4.39
N GLY A 56 0.85 16.50 -3.98
CA GLY A 56 1.37 15.77 -2.83
C GLY A 56 1.98 14.41 -3.13
N VAL A 57 2.13 14.02 -4.40
CA VAL A 57 2.85 12.80 -4.73
C VAL A 57 4.32 12.94 -4.36
N SER A 58 4.84 11.95 -3.66
CA SER A 58 6.25 11.84 -3.29
C SER A 58 6.76 10.45 -3.65
N GLY A 59 7.86 10.40 -4.42
CA GLY A 59 8.39 9.13 -4.91
C GLY A 59 9.19 9.26 -6.20
N VAL A 60 9.21 8.21 -7.00
CA VAL A 60 9.87 8.17 -8.31
C VAL A 60 8.96 7.54 -9.35
N LEU A 61 8.85 8.20 -10.51
CA LEU A 61 8.22 7.68 -11.72
C LEU A 61 9.28 7.35 -12.76
N LEU A 62 9.20 6.15 -13.36
CA LEU A 62 9.97 5.78 -14.54
C LEU A 62 9.03 5.20 -15.59
N ILE A 63 9.10 5.76 -16.80
CA ILE A 63 8.30 5.33 -17.96
C ILE A 63 9.26 5.15 -19.12
N ALA A 64 9.24 3.97 -19.73
CA ALA A 64 10.11 3.64 -20.87
C ALA A 64 9.32 2.90 -21.96
N ALA A 65 9.81 3.00 -23.18
CA ALA A 65 9.34 2.24 -24.35
C ALA A 65 10.55 1.51 -24.98
N GLY A 66 10.61 0.18 -24.77
CA GLY A 66 11.81 -0.58 -25.08
C GLY A 66 13.01 -0.07 -24.27
N ASP A 67 14.09 0.30 -24.93
CA ASP A 67 15.30 0.86 -24.30
C ASP A 67 15.27 2.40 -24.18
N ASP A 68 14.22 3.06 -24.67
CA ASP A 68 14.05 4.51 -24.60
C ASP A 68 13.30 4.93 -23.31
N VAL A 69 14.01 5.61 -22.39
CA VAL A 69 13.42 6.15 -21.16
C VAL A 69 12.73 7.48 -21.49
N LEU A 70 11.39 7.49 -21.45
CA LEU A 70 10.56 8.66 -21.74
C LEU A 70 10.43 9.60 -20.55
N LEU A 71 10.40 9.07 -19.34
CA LEU A 71 10.39 9.83 -18.09
C LEU A 71 11.17 9.06 -17.02
N HIS A 72 12.03 9.75 -16.29
CA HIS A 72 12.63 9.28 -15.04
C HIS A 72 12.69 10.46 -14.09
N ARG A 73 11.68 10.60 -13.24
CA ARG A 73 11.46 11.78 -12.43
C ARG A 73 11.27 11.42 -10.97
N ALA A 74 12.04 12.09 -10.10
CA ALA A 74 11.82 12.09 -8.66
C ALA A 74 10.87 13.23 -8.28
N LEU A 75 9.97 12.98 -7.34
CA LEU A 75 8.89 13.85 -6.88
C LEU A 75 8.95 13.95 -5.36
N GLY A 76 8.70 15.13 -4.83
CA GLY A 76 8.55 15.35 -3.39
C GLY A 76 9.81 15.02 -2.57
N TRP A 77 9.62 14.51 -1.37
CA TRP A 77 10.64 14.45 -0.34
C TRP A 77 11.02 13.03 0.05
N ARG A 78 12.34 12.74 0.03
CA ARG A 78 12.90 11.52 0.62
C ARG A 78 12.80 11.56 2.15
N ASP A 79 13.10 12.71 2.74
CA ASP A 79 12.94 12.97 4.17
C ASP A 79 12.29 14.35 4.34
N PRO A 80 10.95 14.41 4.50
CA PRO A 80 10.25 15.68 4.63
C PRO A 80 10.59 16.42 5.92
N ALA A 81 10.91 15.72 7.01
CA ALA A 81 11.28 16.34 8.28
C ALA A 81 12.59 17.12 8.19
N ARG A 82 13.53 16.63 7.37
CA ARG A 82 14.82 17.29 7.10
C ARG A 82 14.84 18.09 5.79
N ARG A 83 13.71 18.12 5.08
CA ARG A 83 13.58 18.75 3.74
C ARG A 83 14.61 18.22 2.73
N VAL A 84 14.86 16.91 2.76
CA VAL A 84 15.72 16.25 1.75
C VAL A 84 14.84 15.77 0.60
N PRO A 85 15.01 16.27 -0.63
CA PRO A 85 14.19 15.85 -1.76
C PRO A 85 14.47 14.40 -2.15
N ASN A 86 13.49 13.74 -2.78
CA ASN A 86 13.75 12.53 -3.54
C ASN A 86 14.65 12.83 -4.72
N ASP A 87 15.45 11.86 -5.09
CA ASP A 87 16.19 11.82 -6.34
C ASP A 87 16.01 10.47 -7.04
N THR A 88 16.52 10.32 -8.26
CA THR A 88 16.36 9.09 -9.04
C THR A 88 17.14 7.90 -8.48
N THR A 89 17.99 8.13 -7.49
CA THR A 89 18.77 7.11 -6.76
C THR A 89 18.17 6.77 -5.40
N THR A 90 17.06 7.42 -5.03
CA THR A 90 16.34 7.14 -3.79
C THR A 90 15.83 5.70 -3.79
N LEU A 91 16.04 5.02 -2.67
CA LEU A 91 15.62 3.65 -2.46
C LEU A 91 14.22 3.59 -1.86
N PHE A 92 13.43 2.65 -2.35
CA PHE A 92 12.08 2.36 -1.84
C PHE A 92 11.96 0.89 -1.49
N TYR A 93 11.21 0.61 -0.44
CA TYR A 93 10.79 -0.75 -0.13
C TYR A 93 9.73 -1.20 -1.15
N ILE A 94 9.99 -2.31 -1.84
CA ILE A 94 9.12 -2.76 -2.95
C ILE A 94 8.04 -3.76 -2.51
N ALA A 95 8.04 -4.19 -1.25
CA ALA A 95 7.05 -5.08 -0.67
C ALA A 95 6.73 -6.31 -1.56
N SER A 96 5.46 -6.54 -1.86
CA SER A 96 5.02 -7.73 -2.61
C SER A 96 5.58 -7.86 -4.03
N MET A 97 6.18 -6.82 -4.61
CA MET A 97 6.89 -6.98 -5.88
C MET A 97 8.12 -7.90 -5.79
N GLU A 98 8.62 -8.18 -4.58
CA GLU A 98 9.65 -9.20 -4.36
C GLU A 98 9.23 -10.59 -4.86
N LYS A 99 7.94 -10.89 -4.92
CA LYS A 99 7.43 -12.17 -5.41
C LYS A 99 7.90 -12.49 -6.83
N GLN A 100 8.13 -11.47 -7.66
CA GLN A 100 8.70 -11.64 -8.99
C GLN A 100 10.09 -12.27 -8.96
N PHE A 101 10.93 -11.85 -8.00
CA PHE A 101 12.29 -12.38 -7.83
C PHE A 101 12.24 -13.83 -7.35
N ILE A 102 11.35 -14.13 -6.41
CA ILE A 102 11.19 -15.50 -5.88
C ILE A 102 10.68 -16.44 -6.96
N ALA A 103 9.66 -16.03 -7.73
CA ALA A 103 9.15 -16.84 -8.85
C ALA A 103 10.22 -17.06 -9.93
N THR A 104 10.98 -16.02 -10.25
CA THR A 104 12.10 -16.12 -11.22
C THR A 104 13.19 -17.06 -10.68
N ALA A 105 13.47 -17.04 -9.37
CA ALA A 105 14.46 -17.95 -8.76
C ALA A 105 14.04 -19.42 -8.88
N ILE A 106 12.77 -19.73 -8.61
CA ILE A 106 12.24 -21.10 -8.80
C ILE A 106 12.37 -21.53 -10.27
N LEU A 107 11.99 -20.67 -11.22
CA LEU A 107 12.08 -20.99 -12.64
C LEU A 107 13.54 -21.10 -13.13
N ALA A 108 14.46 -20.31 -12.58
CA ALA A 108 15.88 -20.43 -12.90
C ALA A 108 16.45 -21.77 -12.41
N LEU A 109 16.06 -22.23 -11.21
CA LEU A 109 16.43 -23.54 -10.71
C LEU A 109 15.76 -24.68 -11.50
N GLU A 110 14.55 -24.47 -12.03
CA GLU A 110 13.89 -25.40 -12.97
C GLU A 110 14.64 -25.47 -14.28
N ASP A 111 15.07 -24.33 -14.86
CA ASP A 111 15.92 -24.29 -16.06
C ASP A 111 17.26 -25.04 -15.88
N GLU A 112 17.79 -25.07 -14.65
CA GLU A 112 18.99 -25.85 -14.27
C GLU A 112 18.71 -27.33 -14.01
N GLY A 113 17.45 -27.76 -14.05
CA GLY A 113 17.04 -29.15 -13.78
C GLY A 113 17.15 -29.56 -12.30
N ARG A 114 17.24 -28.61 -11.38
CA ARG A 114 17.42 -28.83 -9.94
C ARG A 114 16.12 -29.04 -9.19
N LEU A 115 15.00 -28.64 -9.77
CA LEU A 115 13.65 -28.84 -9.29
C LEU A 115 12.68 -28.78 -10.47
N ARG A 116 11.41 -29.11 -10.22
CA ARG A 116 10.29 -28.89 -11.15
C ARG A 116 9.18 -28.16 -10.40
N THR A 117 8.48 -27.26 -11.04
CA THR A 117 7.33 -26.59 -10.41
C THR A 117 6.19 -27.55 -10.04
N THR A 118 6.17 -28.76 -10.61
CA THR A 118 5.28 -29.87 -10.24
C THR A 118 5.71 -30.62 -9.00
N ASP A 119 6.93 -30.41 -8.49
CA ASP A 119 7.40 -31.05 -7.27
C ASP A 119 6.59 -30.57 -6.07
N SER A 120 6.32 -31.50 -5.15
CA SER A 120 5.49 -31.23 -3.96
C SER A 120 6.35 -30.96 -2.72
N LEU A 121 5.74 -30.37 -1.68
CA LEU A 121 6.43 -29.97 -0.45
C LEU A 121 7.33 -31.04 0.17
N PRO A 122 6.99 -32.36 0.20
CA PRO A 122 7.87 -33.40 0.73
C PRO A 122 9.21 -33.54 0.01
N SER A 123 9.35 -33.04 -1.22
CA SER A 123 10.65 -33.02 -1.92
C SER A 123 11.64 -32.03 -1.29
N PHE A 124 11.15 -31.09 -0.48
CA PHE A 124 11.95 -29.99 0.05
C PHE A 124 11.93 -29.92 1.58
N PHE A 125 10.90 -30.44 2.24
CA PHE A 125 10.68 -30.32 3.67
C PHE A 125 10.40 -31.69 4.28
N GLU A 126 11.04 -31.94 5.42
CA GLU A 126 10.77 -33.11 6.24
C GLU A 126 9.47 -32.94 7.04
N ASN A 127 8.86 -34.05 7.44
CA ASN A 127 7.69 -34.08 8.33
C ASN A 127 6.51 -33.23 7.86
N VAL A 128 6.30 -33.14 6.53
CA VAL A 128 5.13 -32.44 5.96
C VAL A 128 3.84 -33.18 6.34
N PRO A 129 2.88 -32.52 7.01
CA PRO A 129 1.58 -33.12 7.36
C PRO A 129 0.83 -33.64 6.14
N SER A 130 0.01 -34.69 6.35
CA SER A 130 -0.68 -35.40 5.26
C SER A 130 -1.57 -34.49 4.42
N ASP A 131 -2.21 -33.49 5.03
CA ASP A 131 -3.08 -32.50 4.39
C ASP A 131 -2.36 -31.49 3.48
N LYS A 132 -1.01 -31.47 3.48
CA LYS A 132 -0.19 -30.55 2.69
C LYS A 132 0.79 -31.25 1.76
N ARG A 133 0.88 -32.58 1.83
CA ARG A 133 1.87 -33.36 1.05
C ARG A 133 1.68 -33.20 -0.46
N ALA A 134 0.47 -32.94 -0.91
CA ALA A 134 0.13 -32.79 -2.32
C ALA A 134 0.34 -31.35 -2.85
N ILE A 135 0.67 -30.39 -1.99
CA ILE A 135 0.89 -29.00 -2.43
C ILE A 135 2.16 -28.94 -3.27
N THR A 136 2.03 -28.44 -4.49
CA THR A 136 3.14 -28.28 -5.46
C THR A 136 3.71 -26.86 -5.42
N LEU A 137 4.93 -26.69 -5.98
CA LEU A 137 5.52 -25.35 -6.15
C LEU A 137 4.65 -24.48 -7.08
N ASP A 138 4.03 -25.03 -8.10
CA ASP A 138 3.12 -24.30 -8.99
C ASP A 138 1.93 -23.72 -8.21
N GLN A 139 1.35 -24.50 -7.31
CA GLN A 139 0.25 -24.04 -6.45
C GLN A 139 0.69 -22.96 -5.43
N LEU A 140 1.92 -23.01 -4.94
CA LEU A 140 2.48 -21.93 -4.13
C LEU A 140 2.70 -20.67 -4.97
N LEU A 141 3.31 -20.79 -6.15
CA LEU A 141 3.59 -19.70 -7.08
C LEU A 141 2.33 -18.98 -7.55
N SER A 142 1.25 -19.74 -7.78
CA SER A 142 -0.03 -19.23 -8.29
C SER A 142 -1.04 -18.87 -7.19
N HIS A 143 -0.66 -18.97 -5.92
CA HIS A 143 -1.56 -18.74 -4.78
C HIS A 143 -2.81 -19.64 -4.75
N THR A 144 -2.66 -20.89 -5.19
CA THR A 144 -3.73 -21.91 -5.14
C THR A 144 -3.39 -23.06 -4.18
N SER A 145 -2.43 -22.89 -3.30
CA SER A 145 -1.97 -23.92 -2.35
C SER A 145 -3.00 -24.27 -1.28
N GLY A 146 -3.97 -23.39 -1.00
CA GLY A 146 -4.93 -23.55 0.09
C GLY A 146 -4.34 -23.27 1.49
N LEU A 147 -3.08 -22.85 1.60
CA LEU A 147 -2.50 -22.44 2.88
C LEU A 147 -3.18 -21.19 3.42
N GLY A 148 -3.56 -21.24 4.71
CA GLY A 148 -4.18 -20.11 5.39
C GLY A 148 -3.17 -19.07 5.88
N LEU A 149 -3.69 -18.03 6.52
CA LEU A 149 -2.88 -17.03 7.20
C LEU A 149 -2.08 -17.68 8.34
N TYR A 150 -0.77 -17.74 8.21
CA TYR A 150 0.14 -18.09 9.28
C TYR A 150 0.98 -16.87 9.65
N GLY A 151 1.10 -16.61 10.92
CA GLY A 151 2.01 -15.58 11.42
C GLY A 151 1.55 -14.13 11.16
N TRP A 152 0.39 -13.92 10.51
CA TRP A 152 -0.30 -12.65 10.58
C TRP A 152 -1.04 -12.55 11.91
N ASP A 153 -0.28 -12.59 12.99
CA ASP A 153 -0.75 -12.10 14.27
C ASP A 153 -0.39 -10.60 14.31
N PRO A 154 -1.36 -9.70 14.22
CA PRO A 154 -1.10 -8.26 14.33
C PRO A 154 -0.51 -7.89 15.70
N VAL A 155 -0.56 -8.80 16.65
CA VAL A 155 0.05 -8.70 17.99
C VAL A 155 1.48 -9.28 18.00
N ARG A 156 1.76 -10.32 17.22
CA ARG A 156 3.11 -10.77 16.88
C ARG A 156 3.65 -9.93 15.74
N ARG A 157 3.95 -8.71 16.02
CA ARG A 157 4.53 -7.80 15.05
C ARG A 157 5.71 -8.44 14.34
N ASP A 158 5.79 -8.21 13.03
CA ASP A 158 6.78 -8.76 12.09
C ASP A 158 8.27 -8.53 12.46
N TRP A 159 8.55 -7.83 13.56
CA TRP A 159 9.92 -7.62 14.07
C TRP A 159 10.42 -8.64 15.10
N LEU A 160 9.57 -9.57 15.57
CA LEU A 160 10.07 -10.69 16.34
C LEU A 160 10.91 -11.56 15.41
N VAL A 161 12.19 -11.63 15.72
CA VAL A 161 13.17 -12.42 14.97
C VAL A 161 12.79 -13.89 15.13
N GLU A 162 12.13 -14.44 14.13
CA GLU A 162 11.95 -15.89 14.03
C GLU A 162 13.01 -16.43 13.07
N ASP A 163 13.57 -17.58 13.42
CA ASP A 163 14.39 -18.36 12.51
C ASP A 163 13.51 -18.84 11.34
N ARG A 164 14.08 -18.93 10.13
CA ARG A 164 13.36 -19.40 8.95
C ARG A 164 12.74 -20.77 9.15
N ASP A 165 13.47 -21.70 9.76
CA ASP A 165 12.98 -23.06 9.96
C ASP A 165 11.80 -23.08 10.94
N GLN A 166 11.76 -22.20 11.93
CA GLN A 166 10.60 -22.02 12.82
C GLN A 166 9.38 -21.52 12.05
N VAL A 167 9.57 -20.54 11.14
CA VAL A 167 8.48 -20.04 10.30
C VAL A 167 7.96 -21.12 9.36
N VAL A 168 8.85 -21.84 8.67
CA VAL A 168 8.48 -22.96 7.80
C VAL A 168 7.73 -24.02 8.58
N HIS A 169 8.24 -24.43 9.75
CA HIS A 169 7.57 -25.38 10.63
C HIS A 169 6.16 -24.90 10.99
N GLY A 170 6.03 -23.67 11.46
CA GLY A 170 4.74 -23.11 11.83
C GLY A 170 3.75 -23.03 10.67
N ILE A 171 4.19 -22.66 9.44
CA ILE A 171 3.35 -22.70 8.24
C ILE A 171 2.86 -24.13 7.96
N LEU A 172 3.78 -25.11 8.03
CA LEU A 172 3.45 -26.51 7.79
C LEU A 172 2.49 -27.08 8.86
N GLN A 173 2.56 -26.61 10.11
CA GLN A 173 1.65 -27.03 11.18
C GLN A 173 0.33 -26.25 11.20
N SER A 174 0.19 -25.17 10.43
CA SER A 174 -1.05 -24.40 10.37
C SER A 174 -2.17 -25.18 9.65
N ARG A 175 -3.43 -24.90 10.02
CA ARG A 175 -4.59 -25.50 9.32
C ARG A 175 -4.75 -24.91 7.93
N PRO A 176 -4.91 -25.72 6.87
CA PRO A 176 -5.26 -25.20 5.54
C PRO A 176 -6.60 -24.45 5.58
N ALA A 177 -6.70 -23.37 4.82
CA ALA A 177 -7.95 -22.64 4.63
C ALA A 177 -8.84 -23.31 3.59
N HIS A 178 -8.24 -23.92 2.56
CA HIS A 178 -8.92 -24.54 1.43
C HIS A 178 -8.15 -25.78 0.96
N PRO A 179 -8.79 -26.72 0.24
CA PRO A 179 -8.08 -27.81 -0.45
C PRO A 179 -7.07 -27.25 -1.49
N PRO A 180 -5.88 -27.82 -1.60
CA PRO A 180 -4.91 -27.42 -2.63
C PRO A 180 -5.52 -27.47 -4.04
N GLY A 181 -5.27 -26.41 -4.83
CA GLY A 181 -5.77 -26.28 -6.21
C GLY A 181 -7.22 -25.85 -6.34
N SER A 182 -7.99 -25.70 -5.25
CA SER A 182 -9.43 -25.46 -5.34
C SER A 182 -9.80 -24.03 -5.70
N GLN A 183 -9.00 -23.05 -5.28
CA GLN A 183 -9.24 -21.64 -5.56
C GLN A 183 -7.99 -20.79 -5.39
N PHE A 184 -8.03 -19.59 -5.96
CA PHE A 184 -7.03 -18.56 -5.73
C PHE A 184 -7.27 -17.91 -4.35
N ASP A 185 -6.22 -17.89 -3.53
CA ASP A 185 -6.17 -17.16 -2.26
C ASP A 185 -4.78 -16.57 -2.07
N TYR A 186 -4.66 -15.25 -2.25
CA TYR A 186 -3.38 -14.55 -2.18
C TYR A 186 -2.81 -14.59 -0.77
N GLN A 187 -1.79 -15.44 -0.56
CA GLN A 187 -1.17 -15.66 0.75
C GLN A 187 0.34 -15.46 0.70
N ASN A 188 0.83 -14.60 1.58
CA ASN A 188 2.27 -14.33 1.68
C ASN A 188 3.08 -15.57 2.09
N VAL A 189 2.49 -16.48 2.87
CA VAL A 189 3.12 -17.72 3.32
C VAL A 189 3.60 -18.60 2.17
N ASN A 190 2.92 -18.55 1.02
CA ASN A 190 3.32 -19.28 -0.17
C ASN A 190 4.73 -18.90 -0.60
N TYR A 191 5.01 -17.61 -0.65
CA TYR A 191 6.31 -17.09 -1.09
C TYR A 191 7.38 -17.17 0.00
N LEU A 192 7.01 -17.29 1.28
CA LEU A 192 7.94 -17.65 2.34
C LEU A 192 8.48 -19.08 2.17
N LEU A 193 7.57 -20.03 1.88
CA LEU A 193 7.99 -21.42 1.58
C LEU A 193 8.83 -21.49 0.31
N LEU A 194 8.45 -20.77 -0.76
CA LEU A 194 9.22 -20.74 -2.00
C LEU A 194 10.64 -20.18 -1.79
N ALA A 195 10.81 -19.12 -0.99
CA ALA A 195 12.13 -18.61 -0.65
C ALA A 195 12.97 -19.65 0.12
N ALA A 196 12.35 -20.38 1.06
CA ALA A 196 13.01 -21.47 1.76
C ALA A 196 13.39 -22.62 0.82
N VAL A 197 12.57 -22.94 -0.18
CA VAL A 197 12.91 -23.92 -1.24
C VAL A 197 14.13 -23.47 -2.03
N VAL A 198 14.18 -22.18 -2.44
CA VAL A 198 15.35 -21.63 -3.15
C VAL A 198 16.62 -21.82 -2.33
N GLU A 199 16.59 -21.52 -1.02
CA GLU A 199 17.78 -21.68 -0.16
C GLU A 199 18.20 -23.16 -0.01
N ARG A 200 17.25 -24.06 0.20
CA ARG A 200 17.54 -25.49 0.34
C ARG A 200 18.10 -26.11 -0.93
N VAL A 201 17.54 -25.74 -2.08
CA VAL A 201 17.98 -26.26 -3.37
C VAL A 201 19.29 -25.62 -3.81
N SER A 202 19.49 -24.32 -3.59
CA SER A 202 20.71 -23.61 -4.00
C SER A 202 21.89 -23.81 -3.05
N GLY A 203 21.63 -24.03 -1.76
CA GLY A 203 22.64 -24.01 -0.71
C GLY A 203 23.09 -22.59 -0.32
N LEU A 204 22.44 -21.57 -0.85
CA LEU A 204 22.74 -20.16 -0.59
C LEU A 204 21.65 -19.54 0.27
N THR A 205 21.99 -18.53 1.06
CA THR A 205 20.94 -17.68 1.64
C THR A 205 20.20 -16.94 0.53
N TRP A 206 18.93 -16.56 0.75
CA TRP A 206 18.14 -15.80 -0.22
C TRP A 206 18.88 -14.57 -0.75
N GLY A 207 19.46 -13.77 0.16
CA GLY A 207 20.22 -12.58 -0.25
C GLY A 207 21.43 -12.91 -1.13
N ALA A 208 22.20 -13.96 -0.80
CA ALA A 208 23.34 -14.40 -1.59
C ALA A 208 22.88 -14.91 -2.97
N PHE A 209 21.78 -15.67 -3.02
CA PHE A 209 21.21 -16.15 -4.29
C PHE A 209 20.82 -14.98 -5.21
N VAL A 210 20.03 -14.02 -4.69
CA VAL A 210 19.60 -12.85 -5.46
C VAL A 210 20.80 -12.04 -5.92
N GLN A 211 21.79 -11.81 -5.04
CA GLN A 211 23.01 -11.07 -5.38
C GLN A 211 23.75 -11.71 -6.56
N GLN A 212 23.98 -13.02 -6.49
CA GLN A 212 24.79 -13.72 -7.50
C GLN A 212 24.04 -13.97 -8.80
N ARG A 213 22.74 -14.31 -8.70
CA ARG A 213 21.97 -14.77 -9.85
C ARG A 213 21.25 -13.66 -10.60
N PHE A 214 20.97 -12.53 -9.90
CA PHE A 214 20.17 -11.45 -10.48
C PHE A 214 20.88 -10.10 -10.42
N LEU A 215 21.31 -9.63 -9.24
CA LEU A 215 21.80 -8.27 -9.12
C LEU A 215 23.08 -8.05 -9.91
N GLN A 216 24.04 -8.95 -9.79
CA GLN A 216 25.32 -8.84 -10.52
C GLN A 216 25.12 -9.00 -12.04
N PRO A 217 24.47 -10.05 -12.57
CA PRO A 217 24.28 -10.22 -14.02
C PRO A 217 23.46 -9.11 -14.67
N CYS A 218 22.48 -8.53 -13.92
CA CYS A 218 21.61 -7.47 -14.41
C CYS A 218 22.14 -6.06 -14.14
N ALA A 219 23.35 -5.91 -13.59
CA ALA A 219 23.95 -4.65 -13.21
C ALA A 219 23.09 -3.79 -12.26
N MET A 220 22.35 -4.44 -11.36
CA MET A 220 21.47 -3.81 -10.37
C MET A 220 22.27 -3.44 -9.13
N ARG A 221 22.96 -2.30 -9.20
CA ARG A 221 23.96 -1.90 -8.19
C ARG A 221 23.36 -1.18 -6.99
N ASP A 222 22.15 -0.69 -7.13
CA ASP A 222 21.41 0.08 -6.13
C ASP A 222 20.26 -0.72 -5.50
N THR A 223 20.35 -2.04 -5.56
CA THR A 223 19.38 -2.94 -4.93
C THR A 223 20.02 -3.61 -3.71
N HIS A 224 19.31 -3.61 -2.59
CA HIS A 224 19.74 -4.25 -1.36
C HIS A 224 18.72 -5.28 -0.91
N VAL A 225 19.20 -6.47 -0.59
CA VAL A 225 18.42 -7.57 -0.01
C VAL A 225 18.82 -7.73 1.44
N GLY A 226 17.85 -7.66 2.34
CA GLY A 226 18.10 -7.62 3.77
C GLY A 226 18.29 -6.17 4.28
N TRP A 227 18.60 -6.08 5.56
CA TRP A 227 18.66 -4.80 6.27
C TRP A 227 20.10 -4.30 6.42
N ASP A 228 20.39 -3.15 5.84
CA ASP A 228 21.60 -2.37 6.15
C ASP A 228 21.16 -1.00 6.73
N PRO A 229 21.42 -0.76 8.04
CA PRO A 229 21.02 0.49 8.69
C PRO A 229 21.62 1.75 8.06
N ARG A 230 22.80 1.65 7.45
CA ARG A 230 23.45 2.79 6.77
C ARG A 230 22.72 3.15 5.48
N VAL A 231 22.47 2.15 4.64
CA VAL A 231 21.74 2.30 3.38
C VAL A 231 20.35 2.88 3.63
N VAL A 232 19.64 2.35 4.62
CA VAL A 232 18.32 2.84 4.99
C VAL A 232 18.36 4.30 5.43
N ARG A 233 19.29 4.66 6.32
CA ARG A 233 19.38 6.03 6.85
C ARG A 233 19.74 7.05 5.77
N GLU A 234 20.63 6.69 4.86
CA GLU A 234 21.22 7.63 3.90
C GLU A 234 20.48 7.72 2.58
N ARG A 235 19.86 6.62 2.12
CA ARG A 235 19.35 6.52 0.75
C ARG A 235 17.88 6.17 0.64
N MET A 236 17.27 5.60 1.67
CA MET A 236 15.88 5.17 1.60
C MET A 236 14.93 6.37 1.79
N ALA A 237 13.83 6.39 1.05
CA ALA A 237 12.74 7.31 1.31
C ALA A 237 12.14 7.03 2.68
N TRP A 238 11.93 8.08 3.47
CA TRP A 238 11.21 7.98 4.74
C TRP A 238 9.72 8.10 4.48
N SER A 239 8.96 7.28 5.16
CA SER A 239 7.50 7.38 5.13
C SER A 239 7.06 8.77 5.61
N THR A 240 6.11 9.37 4.92
CA THR A 240 5.57 10.68 5.26
C THR A 240 4.19 10.54 5.88
N GLY A 241 3.89 11.40 6.85
CA GLY A 241 2.60 11.43 7.54
C GLY A 241 2.51 10.47 8.73
N ASP A 242 1.29 10.27 9.22
CA ASP A 242 1.01 9.47 10.42
C ASP A 242 1.35 7.97 10.25
N GLU A 243 1.59 7.53 9.03
CA GLU A 243 2.05 6.17 8.73
C GLU A 243 3.54 5.97 9.09
N SER A 244 4.30 7.07 9.26
CA SER A 244 5.73 7.02 9.61
C SER A 244 5.99 6.42 10.99
N GLU A 245 5.04 6.54 11.91
CA GLU A 245 5.19 6.01 13.27
C GLU A 245 5.10 4.47 13.34
N VAL A 246 4.50 3.85 12.33
CA VAL A 246 4.41 2.38 12.26
C VAL A 246 5.76 1.76 11.95
N PHE A 247 6.70 2.54 11.38
CA PHE A 247 7.98 2.03 10.89
C PHE A 247 9.13 2.97 11.18
N THR A 248 9.61 2.98 12.40
CA THR A 248 11.00 3.29 12.64
C THR A 248 11.85 2.09 12.15
N MET A 249 11.83 1.86 10.83
CA MET A 249 12.66 0.82 10.20
C MET A 249 14.15 0.99 10.54
N ALA A 250 14.57 2.20 10.94
CA ALA A 250 15.95 2.48 11.30
C ALA A 250 16.44 1.68 12.52
N ASP A 251 15.57 1.40 13.47
CA ASP A 251 15.99 0.85 14.76
C ASP A 251 15.66 -0.64 14.96
N ARG A 252 14.77 -1.20 14.14
CA ARG A 252 14.30 -2.59 14.29
C ARG A 252 14.07 -3.25 12.94
N PRO A 253 15.04 -4.03 12.44
CA PRO A 253 14.82 -4.83 11.24
C PRO A 253 13.70 -5.83 11.52
N ALA A 254 12.60 -5.74 10.78
CA ALA A 254 11.54 -6.71 10.85
C ALA A 254 12.07 -8.11 10.54
N SER A 255 11.57 -9.13 11.22
CA SER A 255 12.00 -10.53 11.01
C SER A 255 11.84 -10.98 9.56
N TRP A 256 10.82 -10.47 8.86
CA TRP A 256 10.59 -10.74 7.45
C TRP A 256 11.67 -10.17 6.52
N LEU A 257 12.38 -9.08 6.89
CA LEU A 257 13.60 -8.64 6.20
C LEU A 257 14.70 -9.70 6.22
N ARG A 258 14.79 -10.46 7.32
CA ARG A 258 15.72 -11.59 7.45
C ARG A 258 15.24 -12.84 6.73
N LEU A 259 13.92 -12.98 6.50
CA LEU A 259 13.30 -14.13 5.85
C LEU A 259 13.15 -13.99 4.32
N GLY A 260 13.84 -13.04 3.72
CA GLY A 260 13.79 -12.83 2.27
C GLY A 260 12.69 -11.88 1.80
N ARG A 261 12.30 -10.89 2.62
CA ARG A 261 11.29 -9.89 2.27
C ARG A 261 11.75 -8.45 2.39
N GLY A 262 13.04 -8.24 2.37
CA GLY A 262 13.61 -6.93 2.52
C GLY A 262 14.32 -6.46 1.28
N VAL A 263 13.62 -6.36 0.17
CA VAL A 263 14.21 -5.76 -1.02
C VAL A 263 13.87 -4.29 -1.07
N VAL A 264 14.92 -3.47 -0.99
CA VAL A 264 14.85 -2.03 -1.27
C VAL A 264 15.63 -1.75 -2.55
N MET A 265 15.05 -0.95 -3.43
CA MET A 265 15.66 -0.70 -4.73
C MET A 265 15.22 0.63 -5.35
N THR A 266 15.93 1.02 -6.38
CA THR A 266 15.61 2.18 -7.20
C THR A 266 14.68 1.81 -8.35
N ALA A 267 13.99 2.79 -8.93
CA ALA A 267 13.22 2.59 -10.15
C ALA A 267 14.09 2.17 -11.33
N SER A 268 15.34 2.64 -11.38
CA SER A 268 16.34 2.23 -12.40
C SER A 268 16.66 0.75 -12.33
N ASP A 269 16.85 0.19 -11.13
CA ASP A 269 17.17 -1.23 -10.98
C ASP A 269 15.94 -2.10 -11.26
N LEU A 270 14.72 -1.67 -10.90
CA LEU A 270 13.49 -2.33 -11.33
C LEU A 270 13.36 -2.36 -12.87
N TYR A 271 13.71 -1.26 -13.52
CA TYR A 271 13.72 -1.22 -14.98
C TYR A 271 14.78 -2.17 -15.57
N ARG A 272 16.00 -2.22 -15.02
CA ARG A 272 17.03 -3.21 -15.42
C ARG A 272 16.54 -4.64 -15.21
N TRP A 273 15.87 -4.91 -14.10
CA TRP A 273 15.28 -6.20 -13.80
C TRP A 273 14.31 -6.69 -14.88
N ILE A 274 13.32 -5.86 -15.21
CA ILE A 274 12.33 -6.26 -16.24
C ILE A 274 12.95 -6.39 -17.63
N ARG A 275 13.93 -5.52 -17.95
CA ARG A 275 14.67 -5.65 -19.22
C ARG A 275 15.52 -6.92 -19.27
N ALA A 276 16.09 -7.35 -18.14
CA ALA A 276 16.84 -8.60 -18.05
C ALA A 276 15.94 -9.82 -18.25
N ILE A 277 14.73 -9.81 -17.68
CA ILE A 277 13.72 -10.84 -17.95
C ILE A 277 13.35 -10.84 -19.45
N ASP A 278 12.99 -9.69 -19.98
CA ASP A 278 12.57 -9.55 -21.38
C ASP A 278 13.67 -10.01 -22.38
N LYS A 279 14.92 -9.64 -22.14
CA LYS A 279 16.08 -10.02 -22.96
C LYS A 279 16.56 -11.46 -22.72
N GLY A 280 15.99 -12.20 -21.78
CA GLY A 280 16.37 -13.60 -21.49
C GLY A 280 17.71 -13.74 -20.77
N VAL A 281 18.12 -12.72 -20.00
CA VAL A 281 19.37 -12.77 -19.22
C VAL A 281 19.28 -13.74 -18.05
N VAL A 282 18.10 -13.83 -17.43
CA VAL A 282 17.88 -14.57 -16.16
C VAL A 282 17.04 -15.84 -16.33
N LEU A 283 16.31 -15.99 -17.44
CA LEU A 283 15.43 -17.13 -17.70
C LEU A 283 15.48 -17.58 -19.17
N SER A 284 15.29 -18.86 -19.41
CA SER A 284 15.07 -19.41 -20.74
C SER A 284 13.80 -18.84 -21.40
N ALA A 285 13.67 -18.96 -22.70
CA ALA A 285 12.46 -18.57 -23.42
C ALA A 285 11.21 -19.35 -22.95
N GLY A 286 11.38 -20.62 -22.55
CA GLY A 286 10.33 -21.45 -21.98
C GLY A 286 9.83 -20.90 -20.64
N SER A 287 10.75 -20.66 -19.72
CA SER A 287 10.45 -20.15 -18.38
C SER A 287 9.89 -18.73 -18.40
N ARG A 288 10.33 -17.87 -19.34
CA ARG A 288 9.72 -16.55 -19.54
C ARG A 288 8.25 -16.64 -19.98
N ARG A 289 7.91 -17.55 -20.89
CA ARG A 289 6.50 -17.78 -21.25
C ARG A 289 5.70 -18.27 -20.06
N LYS A 290 6.24 -19.25 -19.32
CA LYS A 290 5.61 -19.79 -18.10
C LYS A 290 5.38 -18.72 -17.04
N LEU A 291 6.37 -17.81 -16.83
CA LEU A 291 6.31 -16.72 -15.86
C LEU A 291 5.07 -15.81 -16.06
N PHE A 292 4.67 -15.57 -17.31
CA PHE A 292 3.56 -14.69 -17.65
C PHE A 292 2.28 -15.42 -18.12
N THR A 293 2.26 -16.74 -18.10
CA THR A 293 1.04 -17.52 -18.34
C THR A 293 0.13 -17.49 -17.12
N ILE A 294 -1.16 -17.29 -17.30
CA ILE A 294 -2.14 -17.32 -16.19
C ILE A 294 -2.25 -18.77 -15.68
N HIS A 295 -1.90 -18.97 -14.40
CA HIS A 295 -2.04 -20.24 -13.69
C HIS A 295 -3.30 -20.28 -12.82
N ALA A 296 -3.74 -19.13 -12.29
CA ALA A 296 -4.99 -19.00 -11.55
C ALA A 296 -5.87 -17.92 -12.20
N SER A 297 -7.03 -18.32 -12.70
CA SER A 297 -7.98 -17.40 -13.36
C SER A 297 -8.74 -16.59 -12.32
N LEU A 298 -8.85 -15.28 -12.54
CA LEU A 298 -9.64 -14.33 -11.75
C LEU A 298 -10.79 -13.71 -12.57
N GLY A 299 -10.97 -14.14 -13.79
CA GLY A 299 -11.99 -13.68 -14.74
C GLY A 299 -11.52 -13.85 -16.18
N THR A 300 -12.36 -13.47 -17.12
CA THR A 300 -12.04 -13.61 -18.55
C THR A 300 -10.78 -12.80 -18.92
N GLY A 301 -9.72 -13.51 -19.33
CA GLY A 301 -8.46 -12.92 -19.73
C GLY A 301 -7.72 -12.20 -18.58
N TYR A 302 -8.08 -12.46 -17.31
CA TYR A 302 -7.41 -11.91 -16.15
C TYR A 302 -7.11 -13.00 -15.14
N GLY A 303 -5.91 -12.96 -14.56
CA GLY A 303 -5.51 -13.93 -13.56
C GLY A 303 -4.14 -13.66 -12.96
N TYR A 304 -3.73 -14.59 -12.12
CA TYR A 304 -2.41 -14.60 -11.52
C TYR A 304 -1.52 -15.63 -12.22
N ALA A 305 -0.37 -15.17 -12.61
CA ALA A 305 0.70 -15.98 -13.17
C ALA A 305 1.71 -16.34 -12.05
N LEU A 306 3.00 -16.38 -12.32
CA LEU A 306 4.00 -16.71 -11.32
C LEU A 306 4.66 -15.41 -10.80
N GLY A 307 4.10 -14.85 -9.72
CA GLY A 307 4.55 -13.58 -9.16
C GLY A 307 4.05 -12.33 -9.91
N TRP A 308 3.06 -12.49 -10.80
CA TRP A 308 2.51 -11.41 -11.62
C TRP A 308 1.00 -11.55 -11.78
N PHE A 309 0.29 -10.44 -11.72
CA PHE A 309 -1.04 -10.33 -12.30
C PHE A 309 -0.91 -10.13 -13.81
N VAL A 310 -1.75 -10.80 -14.59
CA VAL A 310 -1.70 -10.74 -16.04
C VAL A 310 -3.09 -10.48 -16.62
N ARG A 311 -3.16 -9.54 -17.56
CA ARG A 311 -4.27 -9.44 -18.50
C ARG A 311 -3.81 -9.95 -19.86
N ALA A 312 -4.52 -10.93 -20.36
CA ALA A 312 -4.26 -11.57 -21.64
C ALA A 312 -5.38 -11.24 -22.65
N ASP A 313 -5.08 -11.37 -23.93
CA ASP A 313 -6.09 -11.30 -24.97
C ASP A 313 -6.82 -12.66 -25.16
N SER A 314 -7.71 -12.73 -26.14
CA SER A 314 -8.48 -13.94 -26.46
C SER A 314 -7.63 -15.14 -26.86
N THR A 315 -6.37 -14.94 -27.23
CA THR A 315 -5.41 -16.01 -27.55
C THR A 315 -4.62 -16.50 -26.33
N GLY A 316 -4.79 -15.84 -25.17
CA GLY A 316 -4.00 -16.06 -23.97
C GLY A 316 -2.66 -15.31 -23.95
N ALA A 317 -2.35 -14.51 -24.97
CA ALA A 317 -1.12 -13.73 -24.99
C ALA A 317 -1.19 -12.54 -24.00
N PRO A 318 -0.15 -12.32 -23.17
CA PRO A 318 -0.16 -11.26 -22.17
C PRO A 318 -0.17 -9.88 -22.83
N ARG A 319 -1.15 -9.04 -22.49
CA ARG A 319 -1.26 -7.64 -22.90
C ARG A 319 -0.63 -6.70 -21.89
N VAL A 320 -0.79 -7.01 -20.62
CA VAL A 320 -0.08 -6.35 -19.52
C VAL A 320 0.18 -7.35 -18.41
N ALA A 321 1.40 -7.34 -17.90
CA ALA A 321 1.79 -8.02 -16.68
C ALA A 321 2.17 -6.96 -15.65
N PHE A 322 1.66 -7.07 -14.42
CA PHE A 322 1.88 -6.08 -13.39
C PHE A 322 1.88 -6.70 -12.00
N HIS A 323 2.50 -6.00 -11.06
CA HIS A 323 2.38 -6.30 -9.65
C HIS A 323 2.60 -5.01 -8.84
N GLY A 324 1.83 -4.88 -7.78
CA GLY A 324 2.02 -3.82 -6.79
C GLY A 324 2.64 -4.37 -5.51
N GLY A 325 3.12 -3.47 -4.68
CA GLY A 325 3.61 -3.77 -3.35
C GLY A 325 3.22 -2.68 -2.39
N ASP A 326 2.62 -3.07 -1.26
CA ASP A 326 2.16 -2.13 -0.25
C ASP A 326 2.68 -2.52 1.12
N TYR A 327 3.30 -1.57 1.80
CA TYR A 327 3.75 -1.74 3.17
C TYR A 327 3.88 -0.38 3.89
N GLY A 328 2.99 -0.10 4.84
CA GLY A 328 2.90 1.23 5.45
C GLY A 328 2.63 2.28 4.38
N ALA A 329 3.41 3.35 4.36
CA ALA A 329 3.35 4.38 3.33
C ALA A 329 4.16 4.05 2.06
N TYR A 330 4.86 2.92 2.01
CA TYR A 330 5.54 2.50 0.79
C TYR A 330 4.56 1.79 -0.12
N HIS A 331 4.35 2.38 -1.29
CA HIS A 331 3.57 1.80 -2.36
C HIS A 331 4.41 1.73 -3.62
N SER A 332 4.40 0.59 -4.25
CA SER A 332 5.17 0.33 -5.45
C SER A 332 4.29 -0.35 -6.48
N GLU A 333 4.49 -0.04 -7.75
CA GLU A 333 3.84 -0.75 -8.84
C GLU A 333 4.71 -0.74 -10.07
N MET A 334 4.75 -1.87 -10.76
CA MET A 334 5.39 -2.01 -12.06
C MET A 334 4.43 -2.66 -13.04
N ARG A 335 4.41 -2.12 -14.26
CA ARG A 335 3.63 -2.65 -15.39
C ARG A 335 4.55 -2.87 -16.58
N LEU A 336 4.47 -4.05 -17.16
CA LEU A 336 5.07 -4.41 -18.44
C LEU A 336 3.96 -4.60 -19.47
N TYR A 337 4.10 -3.98 -20.63
CA TYR A 337 3.22 -4.15 -21.78
C TYR A 337 3.97 -4.90 -22.89
N PRO A 338 3.98 -6.25 -22.89
CA PRO A 338 4.84 -7.03 -23.77
C PRO A 338 4.70 -6.68 -25.27
N PRO A 339 3.49 -6.39 -25.82
CA PRO A 339 3.37 -6.06 -27.24
C PRO A 339 4.11 -4.77 -27.66
N SER A 340 4.28 -3.82 -26.74
CA SER A 340 4.92 -2.52 -27.04
C SER A 340 6.30 -2.36 -26.39
N GLY A 341 6.72 -3.31 -25.56
CA GLY A 341 7.93 -3.18 -24.73
C GLY A 341 7.88 -2.04 -23.72
N ARG A 342 6.69 -1.43 -23.48
CA ARG A 342 6.53 -0.34 -22.51
C ARG A 342 6.66 -0.86 -21.09
N VAL A 343 7.42 -0.13 -20.28
CA VAL A 343 7.58 -0.36 -18.84
C VAL A 343 7.17 0.90 -18.11
N MET A 344 6.37 0.75 -17.06
CA MET A 344 5.96 1.85 -16.19
C MET A 344 6.18 1.44 -14.75
N ILE A 345 6.84 2.29 -13.98
CA ILE A 345 7.20 2.05 -12.58
C ILE A 345 6.81 3.28 -11.77
N ALA A 346 6.10 3.05 -10.67
CA ALA A 346 5.83 4.05 -9.65
C ALA A 346 6.28 3.51 -8.29
N LEU A 347 7.14 4.25 -7.61
CA LEU A 347 7.59 4.00 -6.26
C LEU A 347 7.25 5.23 -5.42
N THR A 348 6.45 5.07 -4.36
CA THR A 348 6.03 6.20 -3.52
C THR A 348 6.29 5.92 -2.05
N ASN A 349 6.56 6.97 -1.29
CA ASN A 349 6.63 6.97 0.17
C ASN A 349 5.46 7.73 0.81
N VAL A 350 4.40 7.90 0.04
CA VAL A 350 3.13 8.47 0.46
C VAL A 350 1.97 7.63 -0.07
N GLY A 351 0.89 7.56 0.69
CA GLY A 351 -0.41 7.09 0.26
C GLY A 351 -1.44 8.22 0.34
N TYR A 352 -2.63 7.95 -0.14
CA TYR A 352 -3.77 8.83 0.03
C TYR A 352 -4.82 8.13 0.88
N ARG A 353 -5.12 8.69 2.06
CA ARG A 353 -6.05 8.09 3.03
C ARG A 353 -5.77 6.61 3.28
N GLY A 354 -4.50 6.26 3.52
CA GLY A 354 -4.05 4.90 3.77
C GLY A 354 -4.13 3.94 2.59
N ARG A 355 -4.31 4.44 1.36
CA ARG A 355 -4.37 3.64 0.14
C ARG A 355 -3.23 3.96 -0.81
N SER A 356 -2.86 2.98 -1.61
CA SER A 356 -1.92 3.18 -2.71
C SER A 356 -2.49 4.14 -3.76
N ILE A 357 -1.60 5.00 -4.25
CA ILE A 357 -1.91 5.93 -5.34
C ILE A 357 -1.22 5.52 -6.65
N THR A 358 -0.42 4.45 -6.63
CA THR A 358 0.42 4.06 -7.78
C THR A 358 -0.42 3.66 -8.98
N GLU A 359 -1.55 2.99 -8.76
CA GLU A 359 -2.44 2.59 -9.84
C GLU A 359 -2.99 3.80 -10.60
N THR A 360 -3.61 4.75 -9.89
CA THR A 360 -4.15 5.99 -10.47
C THR A 360 -3.06 6.80 -11.15
N LEU A 361 -1.88 6.91 -10.50
CA LEU A 361 -0.74 7.61 -11.06
C LEU A 361 -0.25 6.98 -12.37
N LEU A 362 -0.16 5.66 -12.46
CA LEU A 362 0.23 4.99 -13.69
C LEU A 362 -0.88 5.00 -14.75
N ASN A 363 -2.16 4.95 -14.37
CA ASN A 363 -3.28 5.09 -15.31
C ASN A 363 -3.26 6.46 -16.00
N GLY A 364 -3.10 7.53 -15.24
CA GLY A 364 -2.96 8.87 -15.79
C GLY A 364 -1.74 8.99 -16.73
N ALA A 365 -0.60 8.43 -16.35
CA ALA A 365 0.59 8.39 -17.21
C ALA A 365 0.36 7.60 -18.51
N VAL A 366 -0.41 6.50 -18.47
CA VAL A 366 -0.82 5.76 -19.69
C VAL A 366 -1.65 6.66 -20.60
N MET A 367 -2.65 7.37 -20.06
CA MET A 367 -3.51 8.28 -20.83
C MET A 367 -2.68 9.37 -21.52
N VAL A 368 -1.85 10.06 -20.75
CA VAL A 368 -0.98 11.13 -21.23
C VAL A 368 -0.02 10.63 -22.30
N SER A 369 0.59 9.46 -22.10
CA SER A 369 1.53 8.85 -23.08
C SER A 369 0.87 8.43 -24.39
N ARG A 370 -0.46 8.37 -24.43
CA ARG A 370 -1.26 8.09 -25.64
C ARG A 370 -1.83 9.35 -26.28
N GLY A 371 -1.50 10.54 -25.73
CA GLY A 371 -1.97 11.82 -26.24
C GLY A 371 -3.32 12.28 -25.68
N SER A 372 -3.85 11.57 -24.68
CA SER A 372 -5.04 12.06 -23.97
C SER A 372 -4.67 13.24 -23.06
N PRO A 373 -5.59 14.17 -22.81
CA PRO A 373 -5.37 15.21 -21.82
C PRO A 373 -5.01 14.63 -20.45
N SER A 374 -4.20 15.37 -19.68
CA SER A 374 -3.90 14.99 -18.29
C SER A 374 -5.20 14.94 -17.47
N PRO A 375 -5.44 13.88 -16.67
CA PRO A 375 -6.57 13.85 -15.75
C PRO A 375 -6.39 14.81 -14.57
N LEU A 376 -5.13 15.24 -14.30
CA LEU A 376 -4.83 16.14 -13.20
C LEU A 376 -5.17 17.61 -13.57
N PRO A 377 -5.64 18.42 -12.59
CA PRO A 377 -6.03 19.81 -12.84
C PRO A 377 -4.84 20.65 -13.31
N LEU A 378 -5.16 21.75 -13.99
CA LEU A 378 -4.19 22.81 -14.26
C LEU A 378 -3.88 23.53 -12.95
N LEU A 379 -2.60 23.63 -12.62
CA LEU A 379 -2.12 24.28 -11.41
C LEU A 379 -1.27 25.51 -11.76
N LEU A 380 -1.15 26.44 -10.81
CA LEU A 380 -0.18 27.52 -10.92
C LEU A 380 1.24 26.95 -10.93
N SER A 381 2.17 27.71 -11.56
CA SER A 381 3.56 27.28 -11.63
C SER A 381 4.15 27.09 -10.22
N ARG A 382 5.18 26.24 -10.11
CA ARG A 382 5.93 25.94 -8.87
C ARG A 382 6.48 27.19 -8.15
N ASP A 383 6.68 28.28 -8.89
CA ASP A 383 7.20 29.54 -8.34
C ASP A 383 6.15 30.35 -7.59
N ALA A 384 4.88 29.93 -7.65
CA ALA A 384 3.82 30.45 -6.79
C ALA A 384 4.00 29.90 -5.38
N VAL A 385 4.80 30.59 -4.57
CA VAL A 385 5.09 30.20 -3.18
C VAL A 385 3.82 30.20 -2.37
N ALA A 386 3.51 29.07 -1.69
CA ALA A 386 2.54 29.08 -0.62
C ALA A 386 3.04 30.06 0.47
N GLU A 387 2.24 31.05 0.80
CA GLU A 387 2.65 32.05 1.78
C GLU A 387 2.81 31.38 3.14
N ASP A 388 4.02 31.36 3.70
CA ASP A 388 4.29 30.89 5.09
C ASP A 388 3.38 31.59 6.11
N SER A 389 2.85 32.76 5.74
CA SER A 389 1.86 33.49 6.53
C SER A 389 0.56 32.72 6.76
N LEU A 390 0.26 31.65 6.00
CA LEU A 390 -0.91 30.81 6.16
C LEU A 390 -0.67 29.61 7.11
N ALA A 391 0.55 29.32 7.50
CA ALA A 391 0.81 28.24 8.46
C ALA A 391 0.26 28.59 9.85
N GLY A 392 -0.36 27.61 10.53
CA GLY A 392 -0.89 27.80 11.88
C GLY A 392 -2.07 26.88 12.21
N GLU A 393 -2.62 27.05 13.40
CA GLU A 393 -3.84 26.38 13.85
C GLU A 393 -5.06 27.25 13.50
N TYR A 394 -6.07 26.63 12.89
CA TYR A 394 -7.29 27.28 12.45
C TYR A 394 -8.51 26.67 13.12
N GLU A 395 -9.47 27.51 13.50
CA GLU A 395 -10.71 27.09 14.13
C GLU A 395 -11.91 27.70 13.43
N SER A 396 -12.98 26.92 13.30
CA SER A 396 -14.28 27.40 12.81
C SER A 396 -15.24 27.67 13.97
N ALA A 397 -16.17 28.60 13.79
CA ALA A 397 -17.25 28.86 14.75
C ALA A 397 -18.10 27.61 15.05
N ALA A 398 -18.13 26.65 14.12
CA ALA A 398 -18.84 25.38 14.28
C ALA A 398 -18.03 24.31 15.07
N GLY A 399 -16.84 24.65 15.61
CA GLY A 399 -16.04 23.77 16.47
C GLY A 399 -15.10 22.82 15.70
N GLY A 400 -14.83 23.08 14.42
CA GLY A 400 -13.79 22.38 13.65
C GLY A 400 -12.42 22.99 13.91
N THR A 401 -11.38 22.20 14.11
CA THR A 401 -9.99 22.64 14.25
C THR A 401 -9.11 21.89 13.25
N MET A 402 -8.24 22.62 12.56
CA MET A 402 -7.24 22.07 11.63
C MET A 402 -5.88 22.75 11.81
N LEU A 403 -4.82 22.01 11.53
CA LEU A 403 -3.45 22.53 11.40
C LEU A 403 -3.13 22.73 9.93
N VAL A 404 -2.56 23.86 9.59
CA VAL A 404 -2.10 24.17 8.22
C VAL A 404 -0.60 24.40 8.27
N SER A 405 0.11 23.74 7.38
CA SER A 405 1.53 23.97 7.11
C SER A 405 1.75 24.12 5.61
N THR A 406 2.91 24.60 5.22
CA THR A 406 3.28 24.81 3.82
C THR A 406 4.32 23.78 3.39
N LEU A 407 4.20 23.26 2.17
CA LEU A 407 5.15 22.36 1.55
C LEU A 407 5.36 22.78 0.10
N GLY A 408 6.42 23.56 -0.16
CA GLY A 408 6.60 24.21 -1.46
C GLY A 408 5.44 25.17 -1.75
N SER A 409 4.77 25.01 -2.90
CA SER A 409 3.59 25.82 -3.30
C SER A 409 2.28 25.28 -2.76
N SER A 410 2.29 24.23 -1.95
CA SER A 410 1.09 23.54 -1.49
C SER A 410 0.80 23.80 -0.02
N LEU A 411 -0.48 23.77 0.35
CA LEU A 411 -0.92 23.74 1.73
C LEU A 411 -1.13 22.29 2.17
N VAL A 412 -0.58 21.95 3.32
CA VAL A 412 -0.76 20.64 3.98
C VAL A 412 -1.68 20.85 5.16
N VAL A 413 -2.87 20.28 5.10
CA VAL A 413 -3.93 20.46 6.09
C VAL A 413 -4.17 19.18 6.86
N THR A 414 -4.01 19.24 8.18
CA THR A 414 -4.25 18.12 9.11
C THR A 414 -5.48 18.43 9.96
N PRO A 415 -6.57 17.64 9.87
CA PRO A 415 -7.71 17.81 10.74
C PRO A 415 -7.35 17.41 12.19
N VAL A 416 -7.84 18.18 13.18
CA VAL A 416 -7.61 17.93 14.61
C VAL A 416 -8.89 17.45 15.31
N THR A 417 -10.04 17.97 14.91
CA THR A 417 -11.33 17.59 15.48
C THR A 417 -12.12 16.72 14.50
N GLN A 418 -13.06 15.91 15.02
CA GLN A 418 -13.92 15.07 14.18
C GLN A 418 -14.66 15.89 13.12
N ARG A 419 -15.11 17.10 13.43
CA ARG A 419 -15.76 17.98 12.47
C ARG A 419 -14.85 18.40 11.32
N ALA A 420 -13.60 18.73 11.64
CA ALA A 420 -12.62 19.03 10.58
C ALA A 420 -12.29 17.78 9.74
N VAL A 421 -12.23 16.59 10.34
CA VAL A 421 -12.12 15.32 9.63
C VAL A 421 -13.26 15.19 8.63
N ASP A 422 -14.50 15.36 9.07
CA ASP A 422 -15.67 15.17 8.22
C ASP A 422 -15.67 16.15 7.03
N TRP A 423 -15.41 17.44 7.25
CA TRP A 423 -15.34 18.42 6.16
C TRP A 423 -14.19 18.14 5.18
N LEU A 424 -13.00 17.83 5.68
CA LEU A 424 -11.82 17.68 4.83
C LEU A 424 -11.76 16.32 4.12
N THR A 425 -12.39 15.28 4.69
CA THR A 425 -12.30 13.93 4.15
C THR A 425 -13.55 13.47 3.40
N HIS A 426 -14.71 13.95 3.80
CA HIS A 426 -16.01 13.51 3.25
C HIS A 426 -16.79 14.65 2.58
N GLY A 427 -16.39 15.88 2.81
CA GLY A 427 -17.06 17.07 2.28
C GLY A 427 -18.41 17.36 2.94
N ASP A 428 -18.82 16.59 3.95
CA ASP A 428 -20.08 16.76 4.65
C ASP A 428 -19.94 16.45 6.15
N THR A 429 -20.92 16.87 6.92
CA THR A 429 -21.04 16.58 8.35
C THR A 429 -22.20 15.64 8.69
N ALA A 430 -22.84 15.05 7.68
CA ALA A 430 -23.91 14.09 7.90
C ALA A 430 -23.39 12.90 8.74
N GLY A 431 -24.07 12.62 9.85
CA GLY A 431 -23.67 11.55 10.77
C GLY A 431 -22.47 11.85 11.68
N TRP A 432 -21.96 13.13 11.73
CA TRP A 432 -20.83 13.48 12.61
C TRP A 432 -21.07 13.10 14.08
N SER A 433 -22.31 13.25 14.60
CA SER A 433 -22.64 12.88 15.96
C SER A 433 -22.41 11.39 16.25
N ALA A 434 -22.77 10.52 15.30
CA ALA A 434 -22.54 9.09 15.44
C ALA A 434 -21.04 8.77 15.38
N ARG A 435 -20.28 9.42 14.48
CA ARG A 435 -18.82 9.26 14.37
C ARG A 435 -18.09 9.78 15.59
N ASP A 436 -18.50 10.91 16.13
CA ASP A 436 -17.95 11.47 17.36
C ASP A 436 -18.25 10.57 18.58
N ILE A 437 -19.44 9.99 18.66
CA ILE A 437 -19.79 9.00 19.70
C ILE A 437 -18.92 7.75 19.54
N ALA A 438 -18.75 7.23 18.33
CA ALA A 438 -17.91 6.08 18.06
C ALA A 438 -16.44 6.35 18.47
N GLY A 439 -15.90 7.51 18.15
CA GLY A 439 -14.56 7.94 18.57
C GLY A 439 -14.40 8.00 20.10
N ARG A 440 -15.34 8.60 20.80
CA ARG A 440 -15.34 8.61 22.28
C ARG A 440 -15.45 7.20 22.87
N ASN A 441 -16.24 6.33 22.26
CA ASN A 441 -16.37 4.95 22.71
C ASN A 441 -15.08 4.15 22.45
N ALA A 442 -14.34 4.45 21.38
CA ALA A 442 -13.03 3.84 21.13
C ALA A 442 -12.00 4.23 22.20
N LEU A 443 -11.99 5.49 22.66
CA LEU A 443 -11.16 5.90 23.80
C LEU A 443 -11.55 5.15 25.08
N ARG A 444 -12.86 5.04 25.37
CA ARG A 444 -13.38 4.28 26.53
C ARG A 444 -13.01 2.80 26.48
N LEU A 445 -13.04 2.20 25.28
CA LEU A 445 -12.60 0.81 25.11
C LEU A 445 -11.14 0.65 25.55
N VAL A 446 -10.23 1.52 25.09
CA VAL A 446 -8.81 1.44 25.46
C VAL A 446 -8.60 1.68 26.95
N ASP A 447 -9.32 2.63 27.57
CA ASP A 447 -9.28 2.84 29.02
C ASP A 447 -9.81 1.61 29.78
N GLY A 448 -10.84 0.97 29.27
CA GLY A 448 -11.38 -0.29 29.81
C GLY A 448 -10.37 -1.43 29.72
N LEU A 449 -9.73 -1.61 28.58
CA LEU A 449 -8.68 -2.63 28.36
C LEU A 449 -7.49 -2.40 29.29
N LYS A 450 -7.05 -1.15 29.46
CA LYS A 450 -6.00 -0.77 30.41
C LYS A 450 -6.35 -1.10 31.87
N ALA A 451 -7.63 -0.97 32.24
CA ALA A 451 -8.13 -1.23 33.58
C ALA A 451 -8.61 -2.67 33.81
N GLY A 452 -8.53 -3.55 32.81
CA GLY A 452 -9.09 -4.91 32.86
C GLY A 452 -10.63 -4.95 32.92
N ARG A 453 -11.32 -3.90 32.49
CA ARG A 453 -12.77 -3.72 32.54
C ARG A 453 -13.32 -3.30 31.19
N VAL A 454 -13.73 -4.23 30.36
CA VAL A 454 -14.12 -3.98 28.96
C VAL A 454 -15.63 -3.68 28.79
N ASP A 455 -16.44 -3.72 29.85
CA ASP A 455 -17.91 -3.69 29.76
C ASP A 455 -18.54 -2.28 29.74
N LEU A 456 -17.76 -1.22 29.62
CA LEU A 456 -18.24 0.14 29.83
C LEU A 456 -18.79 0.80 28.54
N GLY A 457 -20.10 0.65 28.29
CA GLY A 457 -20.82 1.57 27.41
C GLY A 457 -20.60 1.42 25.91
N LEU A 458 -20.26 0.23 25.43
CA LEU A 458 -19.92 -0.06 24.03
C LEU A 458 -21.13 -0.47 23.16
N GLY A 459 -22.32 0.08 23.48
CA GLY A 459 -23.55 -0.21 22.71
C GLY A 459 -24.25 -1.51 23.11
N GLY A 460 -23.84 -2.16 24.21
CA GLY A 460 -24.42 -3.38 24.75
C GLY A 460 -23.37 -4.37 25.26
N PRO A 461 -23.77 -5.53 25.83
CA PRO A 461 -22.85 -6.54 26.31
C PRO A 461 -22.03 -7.11 25.15
N LEU A 462 -20.73 -7.25 25.37
CA LEU A 462 -19.83 -7.87 24.39
C LEU A 462 -20.11 -9.38 24.29
N ARG A 463 -20.03 -9.91 23.07
CA ARG A 463 -20.01 -11.36 22.84
C ARG A 463 -18.76 -11.95 23.52
N ALA A 464 -18.92 -13.14 24.10
CA ALA A 464 -17.86 -13.79 24.86
C ALA A 464 -16.59 -14.13 24.01
N ASP A 465 -16.79 -14.38 22.70
CA ASP A 465 -15.69 -14.59 21.74
C ASP A 465 -14.90 -13.29 21.53
N LEU A 466 -15.58 -12.19 21.23
CA LEU A 466 -14.94 -10.88 21.01
C LEU A 466 -14.21 -10.41 22.28
N ARG A 467 -14.76 -10.67 23.46
CA ARG A 467 -14.08 -10.34 24.71
C ARG A 467 -12.76 -11.08 24.87
N ARG A 468 -12.74 -12.40 24.60
CA ARG A 468 -11.51 -13.19 24.67
C ARG A 468 -10.47 -12.73 23.64
N GLU A 469 -10.91 -12.36 22.44
CA GLU A 469 -10.05 -11.80 21.40
C GLU A 469 -9.41 -10.49 21.86
N LEU A 470 -10.19 -9.56 22.40
CA LEU A 470 -9.70 -8.27 22.92
C LEU A 470 -8.70 -8.45 24.07
N ASP A 471 -8.98 -9.34 25.03
CA ASP A 471 -8.08 -9.60 26.16
C ASP A 471 -6.76 -10.20 25.69
N ALA A 472 -6.82 -11.15 24.74
CA ALA A 472 -5.63 -11.75 24.12
C ALA A 472 -4.80 -10.73 23.32
N GLU A 473 -5.47 -9.92 22.49
CA GLU A 473 -4.85 -8.85 21.69
C GLU A 473 -4.18 -7.83 22.60
N TRP A 474 -4.89 -7.31 23.62
CA TRP A 474 -4.34 -6.33 24.55
C TRP A 474 -3.14 -6.86 25.34
N SER A 475 -3.24 -8.10 25.82
CA SER A 475 -2.13 -8.78 26.49
C SER A 475 -0.90 -8.93 25.60
N GLY A 476 -1.11 -9.21 24.32
CA GLY A 476 -0.05 -9.24 23.32
C GLY A 476 0.58 -7.88 23.09
N LEU A 477 -0.22 -6.83 22.87
CA LEU A 477 0.24 -5.46 22.67
C LEU A 477 1.09 -4.96 23.85
N THR A 478 0.62 -5.18 25.08
CA THR A 478 1.34 -4.74 26.29
C THR A 478 2.62 -5.54 26.55
N ARG A 479 2.62 -6.84 26.24
CA ARG A 479 3.82 -7.68 26.36
C ARG A 479 4.93 -7.19 25.42
N VAL A 480 4.61 -6.82 24.20
CA VAL A 480 5.55 -6.34 23.19
C VAL A 480 5.90 -4.87 23.41
N GLY A 481 4.92 -4.01 23.49
CA GLY A 481 5.07 -2.55 23.55
C GLY A 481 5.45 -2.01 24.93
N GLY A 482 5.25 -2.79 25.99
CA GLY A 482 5.36 -2.32 27.36
C GLY A 482 4.10 -1.59 27.81
N ARG A 483 4.22 -0.74 28.82
CA ARG A 483 3.09 0.03 29.34
C ARG A 483 2.63 1.09 28.34
N LEU A 484 1.31 1.24 28.16
CA LEU A 484 0.72 2.32 27.36
C LEU A 484 1.03 3.69 28.00
N LYS A 485 1.62 4.59 27.23
CA LYS A 485 1.97 5.96 27.64
C LYS A 485 0.87 6.97 27.32
N SER A 486 0.37 6.93 26.10
CA SER A 486 -0.69 7.83 25.65
C SER A 486 -1.58 7.20 24.60
N VAL A 487 -2.80 7.72 24.49
CA VAL A 487 -3.79 7.41 23.46
C VAL A 487 -4.22 8.73 22.83
N GLN A 488 -4.26 8.76 21.52
CA GLN A 488 -4.77 9.89 20.76
C GLN A 488 -5.85 9.38 19.79
N LEU A 489 -7.04 9.94 19.83
CA LEU A 489 -8.04 9.75 18.80
C LEU A 489 -7.66 10.60 17.59
N LEU A 490 -7.45 9.98 16.44
CA LEU A 490 -7.21 10.69 15.18
C LEU A 490 -8.53 11.08 14.51
N GLY A 491 -9.57 10.27 14.68
CA GLY A 491 -10.92 10.52 14.20
C GLY A 491 -11.67 9.23 13.89
N THR A 492 -12.87 9.37 13.36
CA THR A 492 -13.72 8.26 12.91
C THR A 492 -14.17 8.52 11.48
N ALA A 493 -13.99 7.52 10.62
CA ALA A 493 -14.40 7.52 9.23
C ALA A 493 -15.54 6.50 9.00
N PRO A 494 -16.36 6.63 7.94
CA PRO A 494 -17.22 5.54 7.49
C PRO A 494 -16.40 4.28 7.20
N GLY A 495 -16.95 3.11 7.53
CA GLY A 495 -16.36 1.83 7.16
C GLY A 495 -16.64 1.45 5.70
N THR A 496 -16.27 0.24 5.32
CA THR A 496 -16.49 -0.27 3.95
C THR A 496 -17.91 -0.72 3.70
N ASP A 497 -18.63 -1.11 4.75
CA ASP A 497 -19.99 -1.59 4.66
C ASP A 497 -21.00 -0.53 5.15
N PRO A 498 -22.24 -0.51 4.64
CA PRO A 498 -23.28 0.38 5.14
C PRO A 498 -23.48 0.23 6.65
N GLY A 499 -23.54 1.34 7.38
CA GLY A 499 -23.69 1.38 8.84
C GLY A 499 -22.41 1.04 9.62
N GLU A 500 -21.31 0.75 8.94
CA GLU A 500 -20.00 0.56 9.56
C GLU A 500 -19.26 1.89 9.76
N GLN A 501 -18.52 1.99 10.86
CA GLN A 501 -17.63 3.11 11.17
C GLN A 501 -16.30 2.58 11.70
N LEU A 502 -15.22 3.25 11.40
CA LEU A 502 -13.87 2.93 11.87
C LEU A 502 -13.30 4.11 12.63
N SER A 503 -13.15 3.96 13.94
CA SER A 503 -12.43 4.92 14.78
C SER A 503 -10.94 4.58 14.77
N LEU A 504 -10.09 5.57 14.52
CA LEU A 504 -8.66 5.41 14.44
C LEU A 504 -7.99 6.06 15.64
N LEU A 505 -7.24 5.26 16.39
CA LEU A 505 -6.48 5.68 17.56
C LEU A 505 -4.99 5.54 17.29
N ARG A 506 -4.18 6.46 17.83
CA ARG A 506 -2.73 6.28 17.96
C ARG A 506 -2.44 5.85 19.40
N LEU A 507 -1.89 4.64 19.55
CA LEU A 507 -1.46 4.10 20.84
C LEU A 507 0.07 4.22 20.95
N LYS A 508 0.57 4.94 21.96
CA LYS A 508 1.99 5.06 22.25
C LYS A 508 2.33 4.25 23.48
N PHE A 509 3.13 3.21 23.32
CA PHE A 509 3.67 2.38 24.39
C PHE A 509 5.08 2.82 24.79
N GLU A 510 5.66 2.20 25.82
CA GLU A 510 7.04 2.49 26.27
C GLU A 510 8.07 2.23 25.20
N ARG A 511 7.88 1.17 24.44
CA ARG A 511 8.83 0.66 23.45
C ARG A 511 8.40 0.90 22.02
N ASP A 512 7.14 1.33 21.79
CA ASP A 512 6.57 1.39 20.45
C ASP A 512 5.30 2.27 20.39
N SER A 513 4.87 2.59 19.16
CA SER A 513 3.57 3.18 18.86
C SER A 513 2.89 2.47 17.70
N LEU A 514 1.57 2.49 17.64
CA LEU A 514 0.80 1.90 16.55
C LEU A 514 -0.52 2.62 16.32
N LEU A 515 -1.03 2.51 15.10
CA LEU A 515 -2.41 2.84 14.78
C LEU A 515 -3.33 1.66 15.13
N TYR A 516 -4.41 1.96 15.82
CA TYR A 516 -5.35 0.98 16.32
C TYR A 516 -6.76 1.33 15.84
N GLY A 517 -7.31 0.48 14.99
CA GLY A 517 -8.65 0.63 14.45
C GLY A 517 -9.68 -0.02 15.34
N VAL A 518 -10.78 0.67 15.60
CA VAL A 518 -11.96 0.15 16.31
C VAL A 518 -13.15 0.25 15.38
N GLY A 519 -13.63 -0.90 14.91
CA GLY A 519 -14.76 -1.03 13.99
C GLY A 519 -16.09 -1.10 14.74
N TRP A 520 -17.06 -0.31 14.31
CA TRP A 520 -18.41 -0.23 14.83
C TRP A 520 -19.42 -0.63 13.75
N LYS A 521 -20.41 -1.44 14.10
CA LYS A 521 -21.54 -1.76 13.24
C LYS A 521 -22.82 -1.42 13.97
N ASP A 522 -23.62 -0.52 13.41
CA ASP A 522 -24.88 -0.04 14.02
C ASP A 522 -24.69 0.43 15.47
N GLY A 523 -23.59 1.15 15.74
CA GLY A 523 -23.22 1.69 17.05
C GLY A 523 -22.67 0.67 18.06
N ARG A 524 -22.47 -0.59 17.67
CA ARG A 524 -21.90 -1.65 18.50
C ARG A 524 -20.48 -1.99 18.07
N LEU A 525 -19.63 -2.33 19.03
CA LEU A 525 -18.30 -2.82 18.73
C LEU A 525 -18.37 -4.09 17.88
N ALA A 526 -17.75 -4.05 16.70
CA ALA A 526 -17.73 -5.14 15.74
C ALA A 526 -16.38 -5.87 15.73
N TYR A 527 -15.28 -5.12 15.72
CA TYR A 527 -13.92 -5.68 15.70
C TYR A 527 -12.90 -4.63 16.17
N THR A 528 -11.66 -5.08 16.42
CA THR A 528 -10.49 -4.22 16.56
C THR A 528 -9.40 -4.67 15.59
N ARG A 529 -8.52 -3.74 15.21
CA ARG A 529 -7.37 -4.01 14.32
C ARG A 529 -6.17 -3.19 14.74
N PRO A 530 -5.16 -3.78 15.37
CA PRO A 530 -3.87 -3.14 15.56
C PRO A 530 -3.10 -3.05 14.23
N GLY A 531 -2.38 -1.94 14.03
CA GLY A 531 -1.56 -1.73 12.83
C GLY A 531 -2.36 -1.39 11.57
N VAL A 532 -3.54 -0.79 11.71
CA VAL A 532 -4.32 -0.29 10.55
C VAL A 532 -3.62 0.88 9.88
N ARG A 533 -3.96 1.13 8.61
CA ARG A 533 -3.52 2.32 7.88
C ARG A 533 -4.31 3.55 8.32
N ASN A 534 -3.66 4.72 8.29
CA ASN A 534 -4.33 5.99 8.56
C ASN A 534 -5.25 6.39 7.40
N VAL A 535 -6.56 6.23 7.60
CA VAL A 535 -7.58 6.62 6.62
C VAL A 535 -8.04 8.09 6.78
N ILE A 536 -7.53 8.79 7.79
CA ILE A 536 -7.93 10.16 8.14
C ILE A 536 -6.86 11.18 7.74
N GLY A 537 -5.66 10.82 7.54
CA GLY A 537 -4.45 11.55 7.15
C GLY A 537 -4.54 13.04 6.78
N THR A 538 -3.40 13.62 6.51
CA THR A 538 -3.24 14.97 5.97
C THR A 538 -3.72 15.06 4.54
N THR A 539 -4.35 16.18 4.16
CA THR A 539 -4.73 16.47 2.78
C THR A 539 -3.81 17.55 2.21
N VAL A 540 -3.27 17.32 1.03
CA VAL A 540 -2.44 18.29 0.30
C VAL A 540 -3.31 19.04 -0.69
N PHE A 541 -3.29 20.37 -0.60
CA PHE A 541 -4.00 21.26 -1.49
C PHE A 541 -3.01 22.04 -2.35
N ALA A 542 -3.08 21.88 -3.67
CA ALA A 542 -2.24 22.57 -4.62
C ALA A 542 -2.91 23.86 -5.13
N ALA A 543 -2.12 24.90 -5.35
CA ALA A 543 -2.63 26.18 -5.83
C ALA A 543 -3.16 26.06 -7.28
N ALA A 544 -4.46 26.25 -7.48
CA ALA A 544 -5.10 26.27 -8.80
C ALA A 544 -5.14 27.68 -9.40
N LYS A 545 -5.39 28.69 -8.58
CA LYS A 545 -5.27 30.11 -8.89
C LYS A 545 -4.87 30.90 -7.63
N ARG A 546 -4.54 32.18 -7.78
CA ARG A 546 -4.11 32.99 -6.63
C ARG A 546 -5.20 33.01 -5.54
N GLY A 547 -4.86 32.48 -4.38
CA GLY A 547 -5.74 32.41 -3.20
C GLY A 547 -6.73 31.24 -3.18
N ASP A 548 -6.69 30.35 -4.18
CA ASP A 548 -7.52 29.15 -4.21
C ASP A 548 -6.66 27.90 -4.38
N TRP A 549 -6.98 26.86 -3.63
CA TRP A 549 -6.28 25.58 -3.62
C TRP A 549 -7.26 24.43 -3.84
N VAL A 550 -6.84 23.43 -4.61
CA VAL A 550 -7.58 22.21 -4.92
C VAL A 550 -6.81 20.99 -4.43
N THR A 551 -7.53 19.92 -4.15
CA THR A 551 -6.94 18.60 -3.90
C THR A 551 -7.49 17.58 -4.88
N TYR A 552 -6.82 16.44 -5.01
CA TYR A 552 -7.21 15.38 -5.92
C TYR A 552 -7.50 14.10 -5.14
N ASP A 553 -8.61 13.46 -5.41
CA ASP A 553 -8.93 12.15 -4.82
C ASP A 553 -8.28 11.04 -5.66
N TRP A 554 -7.10 10.63 -5.23
CA TRP A 554 -6.31 9.58 -5.88
C TRP A 554 -7.00 8.20 -5.88
N THR A 555 -8.03 8.01 -5.06
CA THR A 555 -8.78 6.75 -5.01
C THR A 555 -9.98 6.73 -5.95
N ALA A 556 -10.56 7.89 -6.22
CA ALA A 556 -11.69 8.07 -7.13
C ALA A 556 -11.26 8.54 -8.54
N ASP A 557 -9.97 8.89 -8.72
CA ASP A 557 -9.41 9.43 -9.96
C ASP A 557 -10.13 10.70 -10.44
N THR A 558 -10.48 11.59 -9.50
CA THR A 558 -11.20 12.84 -9.75
C THR A 558 -10.70 14.00 -8.89
N LEU A 559 -11.08 15.23 -9.21
CA LEU A 559 -10.97 16.34 -8.26
C LEU A 559 -11.82 16.02 -7.03
N ALA A 560 -11.23 16.22 -5.84
CA ALA A 560 -11.99 16.05 -4.62
C ALA A 560 -13.09 17.11 -4.51
N SER A 561 -14.17 16.75 -3.84
CA SER A 561 -15.32 17.65 -3.58
C SER A 561 -14.97 18.82 -2.64
N VAL A 562 -13.80 18.76 -2.00
CA VAL A 562 -13.35 19.78 -1.05
C VAL A 562 -12.28 20.64 -1.68
N THR A 563 -12.47 21.97 -1.64
CA THR A 563 -11.48 22.96 -2.05
C THR A 563 -11.25 23.99 -0.94
N LEU A 564 -10.14 24.71 -1.01
CA LEU A 564 -9.82 25.81 -0.08
C LEU A 564 -9.72 27.13 -0.84
N SER A 565 -10.17 28.20 -0.22
CA SER A 565 -9.85 29.55 -0.67
C SER A 565 -9.43 30.44 0.50
N ARG A 566 -8.73 31.52 0.16
CA ARG A 566 -8.38 32.55 1.14
C ARG A 566 -9.63 33.32 1.54
N GLY A 567 -9.97 33.29 2.82
CA GLY A 567 -11.06 34.09 3.38
C GLY A 567 -10.63 35.54 3.65
N HIS A 568 -11.61 36.40 3.91
CA HIS A 568 -11.33 37.75 4.40
C HIS A 568 -10.74 37.69 5.80
N ALA A 569 -9.73 38.51 6.07
CA ALA A 569 -9.11 38.56 7.39
C ALA A 569 -10.14 38.96 8.47
N VAL A 570 -10.32 38.10 9.47
CA VAL A 570 -11.18 38.36 10.62
C VAL A 570 -10.31 38.88 11.75
N ALA A 571 -10.60 40.08 12.22
CA ALA A 571 -9.81 40.75 13.28
C ALA A 571 -8.28 40.79 13.00
N LYS A 572 -7.89 40.94 11.71
CA LYS A 572 -6.51 40.90 11.19
C LYS A 572 -5.85 39.51 11.20
N ALA A 573 -6.51 38.44 11.64
CA ALA A 573 -5.99 37.09 11.54
C ALA A 573 -6.22 36.50 10.14
N PRO A 574 -5.27 35.74 9.57
CA PRO A 574 -5.49 34.99 8.33
C PRO A 574 -6.67 34.03 8.46
N SER A 575 -7.43 33.86 7.39
CA SER A 575 -8.53 32.92 7.35
C SER A 575 -8.53 32.11 6.07
N LEU A 576 -9.11 30.92 6.14
CA LEU A 576 -9.31 30.00 5.03
C LEU A 576 -10.80 29.60 4.99
N VAL A 577 -11.34 29.48 3.79
CA VAL A 577 -12.69 28.95 3.57
C VAL A 577 -12.55 27.54 3.04
N VAL A 578 -13.14 26.58 3.72
CA VAL A 578 -13.32 25.21 3.24
C VAL A 578 -14.65 25.17 2.48
N HIS A 579 -14.59 24.92 1.19
CA HIS A 579 -15.76 24.71 0.34
C HIS A 579 -16.04 23.21 0.27
N SER A 580 -17.25 22.81 0.58
CA SER A 580 -17.67 21.42 0.60
C SER A 580 -19.10 21.25 0.10
N THR A 581 -19.58 20.02 0.00
CA THR A 581 -20.96 19.70 -0.38
C THR A 581 -22.00 20.24 0.60
N ASP A 582 -21.65 20.37 1.88
CA ASP A 582 -22.51 20.97 2.93
C ASP A 582 -22.51 22.51 2.92
N GLY A 583 -21.67 23.13 2.08
CA GLY A 583 -21.48 24.56 1.99
C GLY A 583 -20.10 25.03 2.50
N ASP A 584 -19.97 26.34 2.60
CA ASP A 584 -18.72 27.00 2.92
C ASP A 584 -18.53 27.14 4.44
N VAL A 585 -17.35 26.78 4.91
CA VAL A 585 -16.99 26.92 6.34
C VAL A 585 -15.75 27.79 6.48
N LEU A 586 -15.89 28.91 7.22
CA LEU A 586 -14.78 29.79 7.53
C LEU A 586 -13.99 29.29 8.73
N PHE A 587 -12.70 29.15 8.53
CA PHE A 587 -11.70 28.87 9.55
C PHE A 587 -10.83 30.09 9.77
N THR A 588 -10.69 30.52 11.01
CA THR A 588 -9.83 31.65 11.40
C THR A 588 -8.63 31.14 12.15
N ARG A 589 -7.43 31.65 11.83
CA ARG A 589 -6.20 31.29 12.50
C ARG A 589 -6.24 31.71 13.97
N ARG A 590 -5.88 30.80 14.85
CA ARG A 590 -5.66 31.10 16.29
C ARG A 590 -4.43 31.99 16.46
N PRO A 591 -4.44 32.88 17.47
CA PRO A 591 -3.33 33.78 17.76
C PRO A 591 -2.01 33.06 18.00
#